data_f53ba16b30b29d4667c481c3c99beb55
#
_entry.id   f53ba16b30b29d4667c481c3c99beb55
#
_cell.length_a   1.000
_cell.length_b   1.000
_cell.length_c   1.000
_cell.angle_alpha   90.00
_cell.angle_beta   90.00
_cell.angle_gamma   90.00
#
_symmetry.space_group_name_H-M   'P 1'
#
loop_
_entity.id
_entity.type
_entity.pdbx_description
1 polymer ?
#
loop_
_entity_poly.entity_id
_entity_poly.type
_entity_poly.pdbx_seq_one_letter_code
_entity_poly.pdbx_strand_id
1 'polypeptide(L)'
;GEKTISCPIMNANGEVLGLIQKNASEESTESYAIGAGYGASLSISALSMNDGSLNKIGIKKALPDTEDQALVFLYMSSEQLDKDSYLILINDFLAQYPNSPEGYIRLANYYLASGDASQYALADENMKKALDVATQKDEAHYQVAKTIYSYMISLEEGQEAYKEWSYEKALELIRKAVQSSAQPIHIQLEGDILFAQGNYADAFEAYNKVNQTSFASAATFYSASKAKQLTEGSNMNEVLALMDSAIVKLSKPYFGEAAPYFYERAELRAQAGKFREAVMDYNTFFEAVSGDVTALFYFQREQAEMQCRMYQQALNDINKAVEMAPEDVDFLVEKGSVHLRVNQLDEAIATFQKAISMNDQYAAAYRMLGYCQALQNKNKEACANFAKAKELGDTVVDQLIEKYCK
;
A
#
# COMPACT_ATOMS: atom_id res chain seq x y z
N GLY A 1 4.48 49.13 28.83
CA GLY A 1 3.79 47.94 29.27
C GLY A 1 3.86 46.85 28.21
N GLU A 2 3.46 45.63 28.49
CA GLU A 2 3.51 44.47 27.56
C GLU A 2 2.82 44.73 26.22
N LYS A 3 1.83 45.62 26.18
CA LYS A 3 1.09 45.96 24.96
C LYS A 3 1.88 46.78 23.92
N THR A 4 3.06 47.30 24.26
CA THR A 4 3.88 48.12 23.36
C THR A 4 5.11 47.39 22.83
N ILE A 5 5.36 46.17 23.25
CA ILE A 5 6.47 45.34 22.72
C ILE A 5 6.22 45.08 21.23
N SER A 6 7.28 45.17 20.42
CA SER A 6 7.26 45.05 18.95
C SER A 6 6.50 46.18 18.22
N CYS A 7 6.01 47.22 18.93
CA CYS A 7 5.49 48.41 18.27
C CYS A 7 6.62 49.19 17.56
N PRO A 8 6.38 49.70 16.34
CA PRO A 8 7.37 50.54 15.68
C PRO A 8 7.55 51.92 16.37
N ILE A 9 8.79 52.34 16.51
CA ILE A 9 9.15 53.70 16.81
C ILE A 9 9.31 54.44 15.50
N MET A 10 8.57 55.52 15.31
CA MET A 10 8.60 56.31 14.07
C MET A 10 9.12 57.72 14.37
N ASN A 11 9.80 58.31 13.39
CA ASN A 11 10.12 59.74 13.45
C ASN A 11 8.91 60.59 12.99
N ALA A 12 9.08 61.94 13.04
CA ALA A 12 8.02 62.87 12.63
C ALA A 12 7.63 62.78 11.15
N ASN A 13 8.43 62.13 10.32
CA ASN A 13 8.17 61.90 8.89
C ASN A 13 7.49 60.56 8.63
N GLY A 14 7.20 59.76 9.67
CA GLY A 14 6.59 58.45 9.53
C GLY A 14 7.56 57.32 9.21
N GLU A 15 8.87 57.55 9.24
CA GLU A 15 9.89 56.54 8.99
C GLU A 15 10.10 55.67 10.25
N VAL A 16 10.20 54.35 10.08
CA VAL A 16 10.42 53.43 11.20
C VAL A 16 11.89 53.44 11.63
N LEU A 17 12.13 53.89 12.85
CA LEU A 17 13.46 53.94 13.48
C LEU A 17 13.85 52.60 14.13
N GLY A 18 12.88 51.87 14.62
CA GLY A 18 13.13 50.59 15.30
C GLY A 18 11.86 49.97 15.90
N LEU A 19 12.01 48.83 16.54
CA LEU A 19 10.94 48.09 17.23
C LEU A 19 11.21 48.02 18.73
N ILE A 20 10.22 48.36 19.56
CA ILE A 20 10.33 48.31 21.00
C ILE A 20 10.57 46.90 21.50
N GLN A 21 11.59 46.71 22.31
CA GLN A 21 11.95 45.45 22.94
C GLN A 21 11.39 45.30 24.33
N LYS A 22 11.20 44.07 24.80
CA LYS A 22 10.87 43.77 26.19
C LYS A 22 12.08 44.08 27.06
N ASN A 23 11.88 44.81 28.13
CA ASN A 23 12.95 45.09 29.09
C ASN A 23 13.38 43.81 29.80
N ALA A 24 14.66 43.67 30.08
CA ALA A 24 15.21 42.52 30.80
C ALA A 24 14.78 42.51 32.30
N SER A 25 14.36 43.62 32.85
CA SER A 25 13.84 43.78 34.21
C SER A 25 12.59 44.64 34.21
N GLU A 26 11.58 44.25 35.00
CA GLU A 26 10.34 45.00 35.16
C GLU A 26 10.54 46.32 35.92
N GLU A 27 11.65 46.46 36.63
CA GLU A 27 12.00 47.66 37.42
C GLU A 27 12.73 48.72 36.56
N SER A 28 13.10 48.42 35.31
CA SER A 28 13.78 49.39 34.46
C SER A 28 12.83 50.46 33.92
N THR A 29 13.16 51.73 34.13
CA THR A 29 12.46 52.87 33.53
C THR A 29 12.91 53.17 32.08
N GLU A 30 13.94 52.47 31.58
CA GLU A 30 14.49 52.65 30.24
C GLU A 30 13.78 51.71 29.26
N SER A 31 13.47 52.25 28.06
CA SER A 31 12.90 51.48 26.98
C SER A 31 13.96 51.26 25.91
N TYR A 32 14.10 50.02 25.44
CA TYR A 32 15.04 49.64 24.39
C TYR A 32 14.30 49.37 23.08
N ALA A 33 14.99 49.62 21.98
CA ALA A 33 14.48 49.26 20.64
C ALA A 33 15.60 48.67 19.78
N ILE A 34 15.26 47.70 18.97
CA ILE A 34 16.12 47.23 17.85
C ILE A 34 15.96 48.20 16.71
N GLY A 35 17.09 48.79 16.24
CA GLY A 35 17.09 49.73 15.13
C GLY A 35 16.61 49.07 13.82
N ALA A 36 15.82 49.79 13.03
CA ALA A 36 15.30 49.30 11.75
C ALA A 36 16.40 48.83 10.80
N GLY A 37 17.56 49.51 10.80
CA GLY A 37 18.72 49.14 9.98
C GLY A 37 19.31 47.77 10.35
N TYR A 38 19.24 47.36 11.63
CA TYR A 38 19.63 45.99 12.02
C TYR A 38 18.64 44.97 11.49
N GLY A 39 17.33 45.21 11.59
CA GLY A 39 16.30 44.36 11.01
C GLY A 39 16.45 44.18 9.50
N ALA A 40 16.77 45.27 8.80
CA ALA A 40 17.01 45.23 7.34
C ALA A 40 18.29 44.50 6.93
N SER A 41 19.25 44.33 7.86
CA SER A 41 20.50 43.59 7.62
C SER A 41 20.40 42.08 7.89
N LEU A 42 19.30 41.61 8.50
CA LEU A 42 19.10 40.21 8.80
C LEU A 42 18.77 39.43 7.50
N SER A 43 19.54 38.43 7.24
CA SER A 43 19.21 37.44 6.20
C SER A 43 18.66 36.16 6.84
N ILE A 44 17.50 35.72 6.41
CA ILE A 44 16.91 34.45 6.86
C ILE A 44 17.31 33.39 5.84
N SER A 45 18.09 32.40 6.26
CA SER A 45 18.41 31.25 5.40
C SER A 45 17.19 30.33 5.25
N ALA A 46 17.16 29.53 4.18
CA ALA A 46 16.10 28.53 3.97
C ALA A 46 15.96 27.57 5.17
N LEU A 47 17.05 27.28 5.89
CA LEU A 47 17.05 26.47 7.12
C LEU A 47 16.34 27.19 8.26
N SER A 48 16.43 28.52 8.35
CA SER A 48 15.72 29.33 9.36
C SER A 48 14.20 29.34 9.14
N MET A 49 13.73 29.09 7.94
CA MET A 49 12.29 29.05 7.62
C MET A 49 11.57 27.88 8.30
N ASN A 50 12.29 26.83 8.67
CA ASN A 50 11.76 25.68 9.41
C ASN A 50 12.00 25.77 10.92
N ASP A 51 12.54 26.89 11.44
CA ASP A 51 12.71 27.09 12.85
C ASP A 51 11.35 27.14 13.56
N GLY A 52 11.13 26.23 14.53
CA GLY A 52 9.89 26.16 15.30
C GLY A 52 9.56 27.43 16.08
N SER A 53 10.54 28.29 16.37
CA SER A 53 10.35 29.57 17.00
C SER A 53 9.72 30.58 16.03
N LEU A 54 10.17 30.60 14.78
CA LEU A 54 9.62 31.45 13.72
C LEU A 54 8.20 31.03 13.31
N ASN A 55 7.87 29.73 13.41
CA ASN A 55 6.53 29.23 13.10
C ASN A 55 5.48 29.71 14.13
N LYS A 56 5.90 30.05 15.36
CA LYS A 56 5.01 30.49 16.46
C LYS A 56 4.64 31.97 16.43
N ILE A 57 5.34 32.79 15.63
CA ILE A 57 5.12 34.26 15.66
C ILE A 57 3.98 34.75 14.77
N GLY A 58 3.27 33.87 14.07
CA GLY A 58 2.09 34.26 13.26
C GLY A 58 2.36 35.25 12.11
N ILE A 59 3.63 35.50 11.79
CA ILE A 59 4.01 36.36 10.66
C ILE A 59 4.03 35.53 9.41
N LYS A 60 3.28 35.98 8.39
CA LYS A 60 3.30 35.34 7.06
C LYS A 60 4.71 35.39 6.49
N LYS A 61 5.28 34.25 6.17
CA LYS A 61 6.60 34.14 5.56
C LYS A 61 6.51 34.49 4.09
N ALA A 62 7.46 35.29 3.58
CA ALA A 62 7.61 35.51 2.14
C ALA A 62 8.05 34.21 1.47
N LEU A 63 7.56 33.98 0.26
CA LEU A 63 8.08 32.92 -0.59
C LEU A 63 9.52 33.21 -1.00
N PRO A 64 10.34 32.17 -1.20
CA PRO A 64 11.67 32.35 -1.81
C PRO A 64 11.60 33.04 -3.19
N ASP A 65 12.72 33.72 -3.54
CA ASP A 65 12.79 34.51 -4.78
C ASP A 65 12.88 33.67 -6.06
N THR A 66 13.22 32.38 -5.97
CA THR A 66 13.27 31.48 -7.13
C THR A 66 12.14 30.47 -7.06
N GLU A 67 11.58 30.12 -8.23
CA GLU A 67 10.47 29.16 -8.35
C GLU A 67 10.81 27.81 -7.69
N ASP A 68 12.00 27.26 -7.98
CA ASP A 68 12.43 25.96 -7.43
C ASP A 68 12.46 25.95 -5.91
N GLN A 69 13.01 27.01 -5.30
CA GLN A 69 13.04 27.12 -3.83
C GLN A 69 11.64 27.32 -3.25
N ALA A 70 10.80 28.09 -3.92
CA ALA A 70 9.42 28.30 -3.53
C ALA A 70 8.59 27.02 -3.64
N LEU A 71 8.81 26.18 -4.65
CA LEU A 71 8.21 24.85 -4.78
C LEU A 71 8.64 23.91 -3.65
N VAL A 72 9.92 23.88 -3.30
CA VAL A 72 10.42 23.10 -2.15
C VAL A 72 9.76 23.58 -0.86
N PHE A 73 9.67 24.90 -0.65
CA PHE A 73 9.00 25.45 0.52
C PHE A 73 7.51 25.11 0.56
N LEU A 74 6.82 25.20 -0.58
CA LEU A 74 5.42 24.80 -0.70
C LEU A 74 5.22 23.32 -0.35
N TYR A 75 6.10 22.43 -0.85
CA TYR A 75 6.10 21.00 -0.54
C TYR A 75 6.27 20.75 0.97
N MET A 76 7.29 21.32 1.59
CA MET A 76 7.55 21.14 3.02
C MET A 76 6.45 21.70 3.92
N SER A 77 5.74 22.73 3.45
CA SER A 77 4.66 23.38 4.19
C SER A 77 3.35 22.56 4.15
N SER A 78 3.19 21.66 3.20
CA SER A 78 1.95 20.86 3.04
C SER A 78 1.65 19.96 4.26
N GLU A 79 2.68 19.50 4.98
CA GLU A 79 2.53 18.67 6.17
C GLU A 79 2.47 19.48 7.48
N GLN A 80 2.82 20.77 7.43
CA GLN A 80 2.96 21.63 8.62
C GLN A 80 1.82 22.60 8.80
N LEU A 81 1.14 22.99 7.71
CA LEU A 81 0.05 23.96 7.70
C LEU A 81 -1.30 23.25 7.73
N ASP A 82 -2.28 23.93 8.35
CA ASP A 82 -3.69 23.55 8.15
C ASP A 82 -4.13 23.82 6.71
N LYS A 83 -5.26 23.21 6.31
CA LYS A 83 -5.75 23.27 4.92
C LYS A 83 -5.93 24.70 4.41
N ASP A 84 -6.52 25.59 5.21
CA ASP A 84 -6.82 26.97 4.79
C ASP A 84 -5.52 27.79 4.63
N SER A 85 -4.59 27.65 5.57
CA SER A 85 -3.28 28.28 5.50
C SER A 85 -2.46 27.78 4.29
N TYR A 86 -2.57 26.49 3.99
CA TYR A 86 -1.90 25.91 2.83
C TYR A 86 -2.50 26.40 1.51
N LEU A 87 -3.82 26.56 1.42
CA LEU A 87 -4.48 27.15 0.25
C LEU A 87 -4.00 28.59 -0.01
N ILE A 88 -3.91 29.39 1.07
CA ILE A 88 -3.38 30.76 0.97
C ILE A 88 -1.96 30.74 0.43
N LEU A 89 -1.12 29.84 0.90
CA LEU A 89 0.26 29.71 0.44
C LEU A 89 0.35 29.29 -1.04
N ILE A 90 -0.48 28.36 -1.50
CA ILE A 90 -0.57 27.96 -2.93
C ILE A 90 -0.98 29.19 -3.78
N ASN A 91 -1.97 29.96 -3.35
CA ASN A 91 -2.41 31.14 -4.09
C ASN A 91 -1.35 32.23 -4.13
N ASP A 92 -0.62 32.47 -3.04
CA ASP A 92 0.53 33.37 -3.03
C ASP A 92 1.63 32.92 -4.00
N PHE A 93 1.91 31.61 -4.02
CA PHE A 93 2.84 31.01 -4.97
C PHE A 93 2.42 31.27 -6.41
N LEU A 94 1.17 31.02 -6.75
CA LEU A 94 0.63 31.24 -8.10
C LEU A 94 0.56 32.72 -8.46
N ALA A 95 0.39 33.62 -7.48
CA ALA A 95 0.48 35.07 -7.71
C ALA A 95 1.90 35.51 -8.05
N GLN A 96 2.92 34.89 -7.47
CA GLN A 96 4.33 35.17 -7.75
C GLN A 96 4.83 34.45 -9.01
N TYR A 97 4.35 33.21 -9.25
CA TYR A 97 4.75 32.34 -10.35
C TYR A 97 3.53 31.88 -11.17
N PRO A 98 2.87 32.79 -11.92
CA PRO A 98 1.60 32.48 -12.63
C PRO A 98 1.75 31.49 -13.79
N ASN A 99 2.96 31.20 -14.23
CA ASN A 99 3.24 30.23 -15.29
C ASN A 99 3.84 28.92 -14.77
N SER A 100 3.72 28.64 -13.46
CA SER A 100 4.18 27.40 -12.85
C SER A 100 3.14 26.28 -13.02
N PRO A 101 3.40 25.25 -13.84
CA PRO A 101 2.48 24.11 -13.97
C PRO A 101 2.32 23.39 -12.64
N GLU A 102 3.40 23.23 -11.87
CA GLU A 102 3.41 22.56 -10.58
C GLU A 102 2.50 23.26 -9.55
N GLY A 103 2.48 24.61 -9.55
CA GLY A 103 1.56 25.36 -8.68
C GLY A 103 0.09 25.03 -8.95
N TYR A 104 -0.29 24.94 -10.23
CA TYR A 104 -1.66 24.57 -10.60
C TYR A 104 -1.97 23.10 -10.28
N ILE A 105 -1.02 22.18 -10.46
CA ILE A 105 -1.18 20.77 -10.06
C ILE A 105 -1.39 20.67 -8.53
N ARG A 106 -0.65 21.44 -7.73
CA ARG A 106 -0.83 21.47 -6.27
C ARG A 106 -2.21 22.01 -5.87
N LEU A 107 -2.67 23.03 -6.56
CA LEU A 107 -4.01 23.57 -6.32
C LEU A 107 -5.10 22.56 -6.70
N ALA A 108 -4.93 21.83 -7.81
CA ALA A 108 -5.83 20.75 -8.20
C ALA A 108 -5.85 19.65 -7.15
N ASN A 109 -4.68 19.19 -6.68
CA ASN A 109 -4.57 18.18 -5.63
C ASN A 109 -5.17 18.64 -4.29
N TYR A 110 -5.06 19.93 -3.96
CA TYR A 110 -5.71 20.50 -2.78
C TYR A 110 -7.24 20.34 -2.86
N TYR A 111 -7.85 20.66 -4.01
CA TYR A 111 -9.28 20.51 -4.20
C TYR A 111 -9.71 19.03 -4.16
N LEU A 112 -8.92 18.12 -4.72
CA LEU A 112 -9.17 16.68 -4.66
C LEU A 112 -9.10 16.11 -3.24
N ALA A 113 -8.13 16.55 -2.45
CA ALA A 113 -7.92 16.08 -1.07
C ALA A 113 -9.07 16.47 -0.12
N SER A 114 -9.97 17.35 -0.54
CA SER A 114 -11.19 17.67 0.21
C SER A 114 -12.20 16.52 0.22
N GLY A 115 -12.20 15.67 -0.81
CA GLY A 115 -13.23 14.65 -1.05
C GLY A 115 -14.59 15.23 -1.46
N ASP A 116 -14.69 16.55 -1.60
CA ASP A 116 -15.93 17.24 -1.97
C ASP A 116 -16.08 17.30 -3.50
N ALA A 117 -17.05 16.55 -4.03
CA ALA A 117 -17.34 16.49 -5.46
C ALA A 117 -17.66 17.87 -6.08
N SER A 118 -18.13 18.85 -5.29
CA SER A 118 -18.37 20.22 -5.76
C SER A 118 -17.09 20.94 -6.17
N GLN A 119 -15.93 20.48 -5.71
CA GLN A 119 -14.62 21.06 -6.00
C GLN A 119 -13.89 20.40 -7.19
N TYR A 120 -14.40 19.29 -7.71
CA TYR A 120 -13.73 18.56 -8.81
C TYR A 120 -13.64 19.40 -10.11
N ALA A 121 -14.62 20.25 -10.35
CA ALA A 121 -14.57 21.17 -11.49
C ALA A 121 -13.41 22.19 -11.36
N LEU A 122 -13.11 22.66 -10.14
CA LEU A 122 -11.98 23.54 -9.86
C LEU A 122 -10.65 22.79 -10.02
N ALA A 123 -10.59 21.54 -9.56
CA ALA A 123 -9.40 20.69 -9.77
C ALA A 123 -9.12 20.49 -11.26
N ASP A 124 -10.15 20.16 -12.05
CA ASP A 124 -10.05 19.97 -13.49
C ASP A 124 -9.60 21.25 -14.23
N GLU A 125 -10.17 22.40 -13.86
CA GLU A 125 -9.75 23.71 -14.41
C GLU A 125 -8.26 23.98 -14.15
N ASN A 126 -7.77 23.70 -12.95
CA ASN A 126 -6.36 23.90 -12.61
C ASN A 126 -5.45 22.89 -13.31
N MET A 127 -5.86 21.64 -13.50
CA MET A 127 -5.11 20.69 -14.32
C MET A 127 -5.01 21.15 -15.79
N LYS A 128 -6.08 21.70 -16.36
CA LYS A 128 -6.06 22.28 -17.70
C LYS A 128 -5.10 23.49 -17.77
N LYS A 129 -5.15 24.38 -16.79
CA LYS A 129 -4.20 25.51 -16.70
C LYS A 129 -2.75 25.03 -16.61
N ALA A 130 -2.47 23.98 -15.82
CA ALA A 130 -1.13 23.41 -15.76
C ALA A 130 -0.63 22.94 -17.15
N LEU A 131 -1.49 22.27 -17.92
CA LEU A 131 -1.16 21.86 -19.29
C LEU A 131 -0.95 23.06 -20.23
N ASP A 132 -1.73 24.13 -20.07
CA ASP A 132 -1.64 25.30 -20.94
C ASP A 132 -0.34 26.08 -20.74
N VAL A 133 0.05 26.32 -19.49
CA VAL A 133 1.24 27.12 -19.13
C VAL A 133 2.55 26.34 -19.22
N ALA A 134 2.50 25.00 -19.23
CA ALA A 134 3.70 24.17 -19.22
C ALA A 134 4.58 24.38 -20.43
N THR A 135 5.87 24.63 -20.20
CA THR A 135 6.93 24.62 -21.23
C THR A 135 7.41 23.18 -21.49
N GLN A 136 7.54 22.36 -20.43
CA GLN A 136 7.84 20.93 -20.51
C GLN A 136 6.51 20.16 -20.52
N LYS A 137 6.02 19.89 -21.72
CA LYS A 137 4.69 19.27 -21.90
C LYS A 137 4.63 17.82 -21.44
N ASP A 138 5.72 17.07 -21.51
CA ASP A 138 5.81 15.70 -21.04
C ASP A 138 5.58 15.60 -19.53
N GLU A 139 6.27 16.43 -18.73
CA GLU A 139 6.10 16.46 -17.29
C GLU A 139 4.68 16.86 -16.89
N ALA A 140 4.13 17.92 -17.50
CA ALA A 140 2.77 18.34 -17.20
C ALA A 140 1.72 17.28 -17.56
N HIS A 141 1.86 16.60 -18.69
CA HIS A 141 0.98 15.48 -19.05
C HIS A 141 1.10 14.31 -18.06
N TYR A 142 2.32 13.97 -17.63
CA TYR A 142 2.56 12.94 -16.61
C TYR A 142 1.89 13.30 -15.30
N GLN A 143 2.07 14.51 -14.79
CA GLN A 143 1.50 14.93 -13.50
C GLN A 143 -0.03 14.93 -13.54
N VAL A 144 -0.65 15.45 -14.61
CA VAL A 144 -2.12 15.41 -14.75
C VAL A 144 -2.64 13.98 -14.89
N ALA A 145 -1.97 13.15 -15.69
CA ALA A 145 -2.33 11.73 -15.81
C ALA A 145 -2.27 11.01 -14.47
N LYS A 146 -1.20 11.24 -13.70
CA LYS A 146 -0.98 10.69 -12.37
C LYS A 146 -2.08 11.14 -11.41
N THR A 147 -2.46 12.41 -11.41
CA THR A 147 -3.53 12.95 -10.58
C THR A 147 -4.88 12.29 -10.89
N ILE A 148 -5.24 12.17 -12.17
CA ILE A 148 -6.47 11.49 -12.60
C ILE A 148 -6.42 10.00 -12.21
N TYR A 149 -5.31 9.31 -12.46
CA TYR A 149 -5.13 7.92 -12.09
C TYR A 149 -5.29 7.70 -10.57
N SER A 150 -4.62 8.53 -9.75
CA SER A 150 -4.72 8.46 -8.30
C SER A 150 -6.15 8.67 -7.80
N TYR A 151 -6.91 9.59 -8.41
CA TYR A 151 -8.32 9.77 -8.14
C TYR A 151 -9.12 8.52 -8.50
N MET A 152 -8.92 7.97 -9.70
CA MET A 152 -9.67 6.80 -10.17
C MET A 152 -9.47 5.56 -9.28
N ILE A 153 -8.25 5.31 -8.80
CA ILE A 153 -7.98 4.18 -7.89
C ILE A 153 -8.47 4.41 -6.45
N SER A 154 -8.77 5.65 -6.07
CA SER A 154 -9.30 5.98 -4.75
C SER A 154 -10.82 5.87 -4.63
N LEU A 155 -11.52 5.67 -5.76
CA LEU A 155 -12.98 5.51 -5.77
C LEU A 155 -13.38 4.19 -5.10
N GLU A 156 -14.40 4.25 -4.26
CA GLU A 156 -15.02 3.06 -3.68
C GLU A 156 -15.86 2.31 -4.74
N GLU A 157 -16.10 1.03 -4.50
CA GLU A 157 -16.93 0.23 -5.39
C GLU A 157 -18.34 0.82 -5.50
N GLY A 158 -18.77 1.12 -6.74
CA GLY A 158 -20.06 1.73 -7.03
C GLY A 158 -20.10 3.27 -6.95
N GLN A 159 -18.99 3.92 -6.60
CA GLN A 159 -18.89 5.37 -6.64
C GLN A 159 -18.72 5.86 -8.08
N GLU A 160 -19.54 6.84 -8.49
CA GLU A 160 -19.43 7.44 -9.82
C GLU A 160 -18.22 8.38 -9.89
N ALA A 161 -17.40 8.20 -10.92
CA ALA A 161 -16.29 9.09 -11.20
C ALA A 161 -16.76 10.47 -11.68
N TYR A 162 -15.95 11.50 -11.45
CA TYR A 162 -16.16 12.80 -12.09
C TYR A 162 -16.13 12.66 -13.60
N LYS A 163 -17.14 13.20 -14.28
CA LYS A 163 -17.44 12.96 -15.70
C LYS A 163 -16.30 13.21 -16.70
N GLU A 164 -15.35 14.09 -16.35
CA GLU A 164 -14.22 14.44 -17.21
C GLU A 164 -13.01 13.52 -16.99
N TRP A 165 -13.02 12.65 -15.94
CA TRP A 165 -11.90 11.83 -15.57
C TRP A 165 -12.22 10.34 -15.69
N SER A 166 -11.32 9.64 -16.33
CA SER A 166 -11.40 8.19 -16.50
C SER A 166 -9.97 7.62 -16.69
N TYR A 167 -9.87 6.30 -16.62
CA TYR A 167 -8.60 5.63 -16.99
C TYR A 167 -8.20 5.88 -18.44
N GLU A 168 -9.17 5.99 -19.38
CA GLU A 168 -8.91 6.32 -20.79
C GLU A 168 -8.31 7.72 -20.91
N LYS A 169 -8.84 8.69 -20.14
CA LYS A 169 -8.30 10.06 -20.14
C LYS A 169 -6.88 10.10 -19.56
N ALA A 170 -6.63 9.39 -18.46
CA ALA A 170 -5.29 9.27 -17.89
C ALA A 170 -4.33 8.60 -18.89
N LEU A 171 -4.77 7.55 -19.59
CA LEU A 171 -3.98 6.84 -20.60
C LEU A 171 -3.66 7.72 -21.80
N GLU A 172 -4.61 8.53 -22.29
CA GLU A 172 -4.37 9.50 -23.35
C GLU A 172 -3.25 10.48 -22.98
N LEU A 173 -3.30 11.01 -21.76
CA LEU A 173 -2.32 12.00 -21.28
C LEU A 173 -0.95 11.36 -21.07
N ILE A 174 -0.87 10.21 -20.42
CA ILE A 174 0.43 9.56 -20.19
C ILE A 174 1.09 9.13 -21.49
N ARG A 175 0.34 8.71 -22.50
CA ARG A 175 0.88 8.41 -23.84
C ARG A 175 1.45 9.63 -24.53
N LYS A 176 0.87 10.81 -24.32
CA LYS A 176 1.48 12.07 -24.80
C LYS A 176 2.81 12.37 -24.11
N ALA A 177 2.90 12.11 -22.79
CA ALA A 177 4.16 12.23 -22.06
C ALA A 177 5.21 11.25 -22.59
N VAL A 178 4.88 9.97 -22.74
CA VAL A 178 5.77 8.92 -23.28
C VAL A 178 6.22 9.24 -24.71
N GLN A 179 5.32 9.73 -25.55
CA GLN A 179 5.64 10.11 -26.93
C GLN A 179 6.62 11.29 -26.99
N SER A 180 6.49 12.25 -26.09
CA SER A 180 7.37 13.42 -26.00
C SER A 180 8.72 13.05 -25.38
N SER A 181 8.70 12.24 -24.30
CA SER A 181 9.87 11.78 -23.58
C SER A 181 9.58 10.43 -22.91
N ALA A 182 10.15 9.35 -23.44
CA ALA A 182 9.95 7.99 -22.96
C ALA A 182 10.74 7.73 -21.66
N GLN A 183 10.50 8.55 -20.62
CA GLN A 183 11.13 8.34 -19.32
C GLN A 183 10.57 7.08 -18.64
N PRO A 184 11.38 6.33 -17.89
CA PRO A 184 10.94 5.11 -17.22
C PRO A 184 9.73 5.33 -16.30
N ILE A 185 9.64 6.47 -15.61
CA ILE A 185 8.52 6.81 -14.74
C ILE A 185 7.21 7.03 -15.51
N HIS A 186 7.29 7.61 -16.73
CA HIS A 186 6.12 7.77 -17.61
C HIS A 186 5.62 6.40 -18.09
N ILE A 187 6.55 5.53 -18.52
CA ILE A 187 6.23 4.17 -18.99
C ILE A 187 5.65 3.33 -17.85
N GLN A 188 6.16 3.49 -16.62
CA GLN A 188 5.62 2.79 -15.46
C GLN A 188 4.17 3.21 -15.21
N LEU A 189 3.87 4.51 -15.20
CA LEU A 189 2.49 4.98 -15.00
C LEU A 189 1.56 4.54 -16.16
N GLU A 190 2.05 4.45 -17.40
CA GLU A 190 1.28 3.84 -18.50
C GLU A 190 0.93 2.40 -18.17
N GLY A 191 1.89 1.62 -17.67
CA GLY A 191 1.66 0.25 -17.22
C GLY A 191 0.64 0.16 -16.07
N ASP A 192 0.72 1.04 -15.08
CA ASP A 192 -0.18 1.09 -13.93
C ASP A 192 -1.64 1.37 -14.38
N ILE A 193 -1.82 2.31 -15.30
CA ILE A 193 -3.14 2.64 -15.86
C ILE A 193 -3.70 1.47 -16.68
N LEU A 194 -2.88 0.85 -17.54
CA LEU A 194 -3.26 -0.31 -18.34
C LEU A 194 -3.65 -1.49 -17.45
N PHE A 195 -2.90 -1.71 -16.37
CA PHE A 195 -3.21 -2.74 -15.37
C PHE A 195 -4.56 -2.49 -14.72
N ALA A 196 -4.84 -1.26 -14.30
CA ALA A 196 -6.12 -0.89 -13.71
C ALA A 196 -7.31 -1.04 -14.67
N GLN A 197 -7.08 -0.92 -15.97
CA GLN A 197 -8.08 -1.18 -17.01
C GLN A 197 -8.27 -2.68 -17.32
N GLY A 198 -7.47 -3.59 -16.73
CA GLY A 198 -7.47 -5.01 -17.05
C GLY A 198 -6.70 -5.36 -18.32
N ASN A 199 -6.00 -4.42 -18.95
CA ASN A 199 -5.16 -4.63 -20.13
C ASN A 199 -3.80 -5.21 -19.73
N TYR A 200 -3.79 -6.40 -19.13
CA TYR A 200 -2.63 -6.98 -18.46
C TYR A 200 -1.46 -7.27 -19.40
N ALA A 201 -1.72 -7.70 -20.64
CA ALA A 201 -0.65 -7.94 -21.61
C ALA A 201 0.13 -6.66 -21.96
N ASP A 202 -0.58 -5.57 -22.22
CA ASP A 202 0.06 -4.27 -22.53
C ASP A 202 0.74 -3.69 -21.28
N ALA A 203 0.14 -3.86 -20.09
CA ALA A 203 0.75 -3.46 -18.83
C ALA A 203 2.08 -4.21 -18.59
N PHE A 204 2.11 -5.52 -18.83
CA PHE A 204 3.35 -6.31 -18.77
C PHE A 204 4.43 -5.77 -19.70
N GLU A 205 4.09 -5.45 -20.94
CA GLU A 205 5.06 -4.88 -21.90
C GLU A 205 5.60 -3.51 -21.44
N ALA A 206 4.75 -2.66 -20.85
CA ALA A 206 5.19 -1.39 -20.29
C ALA A 206 6.16 -1.61 -19.12
N TYR A 207 5.82 -2.43 -18.13
CA TYR A 207 6.70 -2.73 -17.00
C TYR A 207 8.01 -3.40 -17.46
N ASN A 208 7.95 -4.28 -18.45
CA ASN A 208 9.13 -4.96 -18.97
C ASN A 208 10.10 -3.99 -19.65
N LYS A 209 9.60 -2.93 -20.32
CA LYS A 209 10.45 -1.84 -20.83
C LYS A 209 11.17 -1.13 -19.68
N VAL A 210 10.49 -0.82 -18.57
CA VAL A 210 11.11 -0.22 -17.38
C VAL A 210 12.18 -1.14 -16.80
N ASN A 211 11.91 -2.45 -16.72
CA ASN A 211 12.83 -3.45 -16.20
C ASN A 211 14.12 -3.61 -17.02
N GLN A 212 14.14 -3.12 -18.27
CA GLN A 212 15.35 -3.07 -19.12
C GLN A 212 16.19 -1.82 -18.91
N THR A 213 15.79 -0.92 -18.02
CA THR A 213 16.50 0.32 -17.71
C THR A 213 17.23 0.26 -16.36
N SER A 214 18.00 1.30 -16.05
CA SER A 214 18.60 1.47 -14.72
C SER A 214 17.58 1.71 -13.60
N PHE A 215 16.32 1.96 -13.93
CA PHE A 215 15.21 2.16 -12.99
C PHE A 215 14.52 0.85 -12.58
N ALA A 216 14.99 -0.29 -13.09
CA ALA A 216 14.51 -1.61 -12.71
C ALA A 216 14.62 -1.81 -11.18
N SER A 217 13.51 -2.08 -10.53
CA SER A 217 13.36 -2.22 -9.08
C SER A 217 12.58 -3.48 -8.71
N ALA A 218 12.56 -3.84 -7.43
CA ALA A 218 11.71 -4.92 -6.94
C ALA A 218 10.24 -4.68 -7.30
N ALA A 219 9.75 -3.45 -7.13
CA ALA A 219 8.38 -3.09 -7.43
C ALA A 219 8.03 -3.25 -8.93
N THR A 220 8.90 -2.81 -9.84
CA THR A 220 8.64 -2.91 -11.27
C THR A 220 8.64 -4.35 -11.79
N PHE A 221 9.53 -5.22 -11.26
CA PHE A 221 9.47 -6.65 -11.54
C PHE A 221 8.25 -7.33 -10.94
N TYR A 222 7.83 -6.92 -9.74
CA TYR A 222 6.61 -7.42 -9.12
C TYR A 222 5.37 -7.05 -9.94
N SER A 223 5.24 -5.78 -10.36
CA SER A 223 4.15 -5.32 -11.23
C SER A 223 4.11 -6.10 -12.56
N ALA A 224 5.29 -6.34 -13.18
CA ALA A 224 5.39 -7.16 -14.37
C ALA A 224 4.95 -8.62 -14.11
N SER A 225 5.31 -9.19 -12.96
CA SER A 225 4.90 -10.54 -12.56
C SER A 225 3.37 -10.63 -12.41
N LYS A 226 2.76 -9.67 -11.73
CA LYS A 226 1.30 -9.61 -11.56
C LYS A 226 0.57 -9.44 -12.89
N ALA A 227 1.04 -8.54 -13.75
CA ALA A 227 0.47 -8.35 -15.08
C ALA A 227 0.59 -9.62 -15.93
N LYS A 228 1.75 -10.28 -15.90
CA LYS A 228 1.97 -11.55 -16.60
C LYS A 228 1.07 -12.66 -16.08
N GLN A 229 0.91 -12.78 -14.76
CA GLN A 229 0.04 -13.77 -14.12
C GLN A 229 -1.42 -13.67 -14.58
N LEU A 230 -1.91 -12.43 -14.73
CA LEU A 230 -3.30 -12.15 -15.13
C LEU A 230 -3.51 -12.17 -16.65
N THR A 231 -2.44 -12.26 -17.43
CA THR A 231 -2.54 -12.41 -18.88
C THR A 231 -3.02 -13.81 -19.24
N GLU A 232 -4.01 -13.93 -20.12
CA GLU A 232 -4.55 -15.20 -20.58
C GLU A 232 -3.44 -16.07 -21.22
N GLY A 233 -3.40 -17.36 -20.87
CA GLY A 233 -2.40 -18.30 -21.36
C GLY A 233 -0.99 -18.09 -20.79
N SER A 234 -0.84 -17.35 -19.69
CA SER A 234 0.45 -17.10 -19.05
C SER A 234 1.14 -18.38 -18.59
N ASN A 235 2.47 -18.37 -18.64
CA ASN A 235 3.30 -19.46 -18.16
C ASN A 235 3.76 -19.16 -16.72
N MET A 236 3.39 -20.01 -15.75
CA MET A 236 3.75 -19.84 -14.35
C MET A 236 5.28 -19.77 -14.12
N ASN A 237 6.10 -20.43 -14.93
CA ASN A 237 7.56 -20.30 -14.79
C ASN A 237 8.07 -18.91 -15.18
N GLU A 238 7.43 -18.24 -16.15
CA GLU A 238 7.77 -16.86 -16.51
C GLU A 238 7.36 -15.89 -15.40
N VAL A 239 6.18 -16.09 -14.79
CA VAL A 239 5.70 -15.32 -13.64
C VAL A 239 6.67 -15.45 -12.47
N LEU A 240 7.09 -16.68 -12.13
CA LEU A 240 8.05 -16.94 -11.07
C LEU A 240 9.43 -16.34 -11.37
N ALA A 241 9.91 -16.35 -12.61
CA ALA A 241 11.18 -15.74 -12.99
C ALA A 241 11.19 -14.21 -12.77
N LEU A 242 10.04 -13.55 -12.99
CA LEU A 242 9.87 -12.13 -12.68
C LEU A 242 9.89 -11.88 -11.16
N MET A 243 9.22 -12.73 -10.38
CA MET A 243 9.26 -12.65 -8.90
C MET A 243 10.68 -12.91 -8.36
N ASP A 244 11.41 -13.86 -8.94
CA ASP A 244 12.81 -14.10 -8.59
C ASP A 244 13.66 -12.85 -8.87
N SER A 245 13.42 -12.18 -10.00
CA SER A 245 14.08 -10.92 -10.37
C SER A 245 13.72 -9.78 -9.40
N ALA A 246 12.47 -9.69 -8.95
CA ALA A 246 12.05 -8.72 -7.94
C ALA A 246 12.83 -8.91 -6.62
N ILE A 247 12.94 -10.14 -6.14
CA ILE A 247 13.65 -10.46 -4.89
C ILE A 247 15.16 -10.18 -4.98
N VAL A 248 15.77 -10.41 -6.15
CA VAL A 248 17.20 -10.07 -6.37
C VAL A 248 17.47 -8.58 -6.21
N LYS A 249 16.47 -7.72 -6.45
CA LYS A 249 16.58 -6.26 -6.26
C LYS A 249 16.42 -5.81 -4.81
N LEU A 250 15.97 -6.68 -3.91
CA LEU A 250 15.79 -6.34 -2.49
C LEU A 250 17.13 -6.33 -1.75
N SER A 251 17.26 -5.41 -0.80
CA SER A 251 18.44 -5.33 0.07
C SER A 251 18.34 -6.31 1.25
N LYS A 252 19.46 -6.92 1.62
CA LYS A 252 19.57 -7.76 2.83
C LYS A 252 20.10 -6.93 4.00
N PRO A 253 19.73 -7.24 5.27
CA PRO A 253 18.74 -8.24 5.68
C PRO A 253 17.32 -7.84 5.28
N TYR A 254 16.44 -8.84 5.10
CA TYR A 254 15.06 -8.60 4.71
C TYR A 254 14.23 -8.18 5.93
N PHE A 255 13.49 -7.06 5.79
CA PHE A 255 12.56 -6.53 6.78
C PHE A 255 11.14 -6.46 6.20
N GLY A 256 10.19 -5.90 6.97
CA GLY A 256 8.78 -5.86 6.63
C GLY A 256 8.46 -5.39 5.20
N GLU A 257 9.24 -4.45 4.64
CA GLU A 257 9.07 -3.99 3.24
C GLU A 257 9.33 -5.10 2.20
N ALA A 258 10.20 -6.07 2.52
CA ALA A 258 10.48 -7.22 1.66
C ALA A 258 9.44 -8.34 1.81
N ALA A 259 8.71 -8.37 2.90
CA ALA A 259 7.81 -9.46 3.26
C ALA A 259 6.77 -9.77 2.17
N PRO A 260 6.06 -8.79 1.57
CA PRO A 260 5.04 -9.08 0.55
C PRO A 260 5.58 -9.86 -0.65
N TYR A 261 6.81 -9.62 -1.06
CA TYR A 261 7.42 -10.32 -2.19
C TYR A 261 7.64 -11.82 -1.91
N PHE A 262 8.06 -12.15 -0.70
CA PHE A 262 8.26 -13.55 -0.29
C PHE A 262 6.94 -14.27 -0.13
N TYR A 263 5.94 -13.61 0.49
CA TYR A 263 4.61 -14.20 0.64
C TYR A 263 3.99 -14.50 -0.72
N GLU A 264 3.97 -13.55 -1.63
CA GLU A 264 3.42 -13.71 -2.97
C GLU A 264 4.15 -14.82 -3.76
N ARG A 265 5.49 -14.85 -3.68
CA ARG A 265 6.25 -15.90 -4.36
C ARG A 265 5.99 -17.28 -3.75
N ALA A 266 5.77 -17.37 -2.44
CA ALA A 266 5.38 -18.61 -1.79
C ALA A 266 4.06 -19.15 -2.34
N GLU A 267 3.04 -18.29 -2.45
CA GLU A 267 1.75 -18.63 -3.04
C GLU A 267 1.90 -19.11 -4.49
N LEU A 268 2.63 -18.39 -5.33
CA LEU A 268 2.89 -18.77 -6.72
C LEU A 268 3.65 -20.10 -6.81
N ARG A 269 4.62 -20.36 -5.94
CA ARG A 269 5.36 -21.60 -5.87
C ARG A 269 4.49 -22.77 -5.43
N ALA A 270 3.59 -22.54 -4.45
CA ALA A 270 2.63 -23.54 -4.02
C ALA A 270 1.66 -23.91 -5.17
N GLN A 271 1.14 -22.92 -5.89
CA GLN A 271 0.30 -23.14 -7.08
C GLN A 271 1.04 -23.89 -8.18
N ALA A 272 2.34 -23.65 -8.33
CA ALA A 272 3.21 -24.36 -9.28
C ALA A 272 3.63 -25.77 -8.81
N GLY A 273 3.20 -26.24 -7.63
CA GLY A 273 3.62 -27.49 -7.03
C GLY A 273 5.05 -27.50 -6.49
N LYS A 274 5.70 -26.34 -6.39
CA LYS A 274 7.07 -26.16 -5.85
C LYS A 274 7.01 -25.95 -4.33
N PHE A 275 6.40 -26.91 -3.62
CA PHE A 275 6.04 -26.74 -2.21
C PHE A 275 7.24 -26.51 -1.27
N ARG A 276 8.39 -27.16 -1.54
CA ARG A 276 9.59 -26.99 -0.71
C ARG A 276 10.10 -25.56 -0.78
N GLU A 277 10.14 -25.01 -1.98
CA GLU A 277 10.54 -23.62 -2.21
C GLU A 277 9.50 -22.64 -1.66
N ALA A 278 8.22 -22.99 -1.69
CA ALA A 278 7.16 -22.21 -1.06
C ALA A 278 7.36 -22.11 0.45
N VAL A 279 7.65 -23.23 1.14
CA VAL A 279 7.95 -23.24 2.58
C VAL A 279 9.17 -22.37 2.91
N MET A 280 10.20 -22.37 2.06
CA MET A 280 11.38 -21.49 2.28
C MET A 280 11.00 -20.02 2.21
N ASP A 281 10.14 -19.63 1.27
CA ASP A 281 9.66 -18.25 1.14
C ASP A 281 8.75 -17.85 2.30
N TYR A 282 7.82 -18.72 2.71
CA TYR A 282 7.01 -18.48 3.90
C TYR A 282 7.85 -18.29 5.16
N ASN A 283 8.94 -19.06 5.32
CA ASN A 283 9.85 -18.88 6.45
C ASN A 283 10.56 -17.53 6.39
N THR A 284 11.00 -17.11 5.19
CA THR A 284 11.65 -15.79 5.01
C THR A 284 10.64 -14.65 5.27
N PHE A 285 9.40 -14.79 4.82
CA PHE A 285 8.31 -13.86 5.16
C PHE A 285 8.12 -13.77 6.67
N PHE A 286 7.98 -14.91 7.36
CA PHE A 286 7.78 -14.99 8.81
C PHE A 286 8.91 -14.28 9.58
N GLU A 287 10.17 -14.48 9.17
CA GLU A 287 11.32 -13.80 9.76
C GLU A 287 11.27 -12.28 9.49
N ALA A 288 10.93 -11.86 8.25
CA ALA A 288 10.89 -10.45 7.86
C ALA A 288 9.84 -9.64 8.65
N VAL A 289 8.73 -10.29 9.05
CA VAL A 289 7.69 -9.67 9.90
C VAL A 289 7.85 -10.00 11.38
N SER A 290 8.98 -10.58 11.79
CA SER A 290 9.29 -10.94 13.19
C SER A 290 8.22 -11.85 13.85
N GLY A 291 7.58 -12.69 13.06
CA GLY A 291 6.55 -13.62 13.50
C GLY A 291 5.16 -13.01 13.72
N ASP A 292 4.96 -11.75 13.35
CA ASP A 292 3.63 -11.11 13.40
C ASP A 292 2.81 -11.54 12.18
N VAL A 293 2.05 -12.63 12.34
CA VAL A 293 1.29 -13.29 11.28
C VAL A 293 -0.09 -13.72 11.74
N THR A 294 -0.99 -13.97 10.80
CA THR A 294 -2.36 -14.42 11.05
C THR A 294 -2.47 -15.96 11.17
N ALA A 295 -3.60 -16.45 11.66
CA ALA A 295 -3.94 -17.87 11.64
C ALA A 295 -3.90 -18.44 10.21
N LEU A 296 -4.39 -17.67 9.23
CA LEU A 296 -4.39 -18.08 7.83
C LEU A 296 -2.98 -18.32 7.28
N PHE A 297 -1.99 -17.51 7.70
CA PHE A 297 -0.59 -17.74 7.30
C PHE A 297 -0.08 -19.13 7.75
N TYR A 298 -0.32 -19.49 9.02
CA TYR A 298 0.07 -20.79 9.53
C TYR A 298 -0.59 -21.93 8.75
N PHE A 299 -1.88 -21.78 8.44
CA PHE A 299 -2.60 -22.75 7.64
C PHE A 299 -2.03 -22.90 6.22
N GLN A 300 -1.72 -21.79 5.54
CA GLN A 300 -1.13 -21.82 4.19
C GLN A 300 0.25 -22.47 4.18
N ARG A 301 1.11 -22.15 5.16
CA ARG A 301 2.42 -22.77 5.26
C ARG A 301 2.30 -24.26 5.59
N GLU A 302 1.42 -24.63 6.49
CA GLU A 302 1.09 -26.02 6.83
C GLU A 302 0.71 -26.81 5.57
N GLN A 303 -0.16 -26.28 4.71
CA GLN A 303 -0.55 -26.95 3.45
C GLN A 303 0.69 -27.27 2.57
N ALA A 304 1.60 -26.35 2.43
CA ALA A 304 2.85 -26.57 1.70
C ALA A 304 3.76 -27.59 2.39
N GLU A 305 3.86 -27.56 3.71
CA GLU A 305 4.63 -28.50 4.55
C GLU A 305 4.09 -29.93 4.45
N MET A 306 2.79 -30.09 4.43
CA MET A 306 2.13 -31.38 4.21
C MET A 306 2.50 -32.00 2.87
N GLN A 307 2.50 -31.21 1.79
CA GLN A 307 2.91 -31.67 0.46
C GLN A 307 4.41 -32.07 0.41
N CYS A 308 5.23 -31.45 1.24
CA CYS A 308 6.66 -31.79 1.39
C CYS A 308 6.92 -32.94 2.36
N ARG A 309 5.88 -33.50 3.00
CA ARG A 309 5.98 -34.48 4.10
C ARG A 309 6.73 -33.97 5.33
N MET A 310 6.67 -32.66 5.57
CA MET A 310 7.24 -32.00 6.74
C MET A 310 6.22 -32.03 7.91
N TYR A 311 5.72 -33.21 8.25
CA TYR A 311 4.54 -33.42 9.08
C TYR A 311 4.65 -32.82 10.48
N GLN A 312 5.86 -32.78 11.07
CA GLN A 312 6.03 -32.18 12.41
C GLN A 312 5.87 -30.66 12.37
N GLN A 313 6.39 -30.04 11.32
CA GLN A 313 6.24 -28.60 11.09
C GLN A 313 4.76 -28.28 10.81
N ALA A 314 4.13 -29.04 9.91
CA ALA A 314 2.71 -28.93 9.62
C ALA A 314 1.84 -29.04 10.88
N LEU A 315 2.15 -30.00 11.77
CA LEU A 315 1.43 -30.13 13.04
C LEU A 315 1.63 -28.92 13.96
N ASN A 316 2.83 -28.36 14.01
CA ASN A 316 3.10 -27.15 14.78
C ASN A 316 2.31 -25.95 14.23
N ASP A 317 2.30 -25.78 12.93
CA ASP A 317 1.62 -24.67 12.27
C ASP A 317 0.11 -24.75 12.40
N ILE A 318 -0.49 -25.93 12.13
CA ILE A 318 -1.94 -26.07 12.29
C ILE A 318 -2.38 -25.94 13.77
N ASN A 319 -1.52 -26.31 14.72
CA ASN A 319 -1.79 -26.04 16.13
C ASN A 319 -1.84 -24.54 16.42
N LYS A 320 -0.92 -23.75 15.82
CA LYS A 320 -0.93 -22.29 15.94
C LYS A 320 -2.16 -21.66 15.27
N ALA A 321 -2.55 -22.13 14.09
CA ALA A 321 -3.76 -21.67 13.44
C ALA A 321 -5.00 -21.90 14.32
N VAL A 322 -5.16 -23.11 14.88
CA VAL A 322 -6.27 -23.44 15.79
C VAL A 322 -6.19 -22.70 17.13
N GLU A 323 -4.99 -22.41 17.65
CA GLU A 323 -4.82 -21.59 18.86
C GLU A 323 -5.32 -20.15 18.63
N MET A 324 -5.05 -19.57 17.46
CA MET A 324 -5.44 -18.21 17.10
C MET A 324 -6.91 -18.09 16.67
N ALA A 325 -7.46 -19.14 16.06
CA ALA A 325 -8.85 -19.20 15.59
C ALA A 325 -9.50 -20.53 16.02
N PRO A 326 -9.80 -20.72 17.31
CA PRO A 326 -10.27 -22.01 17.86
C PRO A 326 -11.67 -22.41 17.39
N GLU A 327 -12.42 -21.48 16.82
CA GLU A 327 -13.78 -21.72 16.32
C GLU A 327 -13.80 -22.00 14.79
N ASP A 328 -12.65 -21.94 14.14
CA ASP A 328 -12.55 -22.25 12.71
C ASP A 328 -12.57 -23.76 12.50
N VAL A 329 -13.66 -24.24 11.89
CA VAL A 329 -13.89 -25.69 11.67
C VAL A 329 -12.94 -26.23 10.60
N ASP A 330 -12.55 -25.42 9.61
CA ASP A 330 -11.62 -25.84 8.57
C ASP A 330 -10.23 -26.13 9.16
N PHE A 331 -9.74 -25.27 10.06
CA PHE A 331 -8.48 -25.52 10.76
C PHE A 331 -8.54 -26.75 11.66
N LEU A 332 -9.67 -27.01 12.30
CA LEU A 332 -9.83 -28.23 13.10
C LEU A 332 -9.82 -29.49 12.24
N VAL A 333 -10.51 -29.46 11.08
CA VAL A 333 -10.54 -30.60 10.15
C VAL A 333 -9.15 -30.86 9.58
N GLU A 334 -8.41 -29.82 9.22
CA GLU A 334 -7.04 -29.98 8.75
C GLU A 334 -6.12 -30.51 9.86
N LYS A 335 -6.22 -30.00 11.09
CA LYS A 335 -5.49 -30.56 12.23
C LYS A 335 -5.75 -32.05 12.41
N GLY A 336 -7.01 -32.50 12.31
CA GLY A 336 -7.36 -33.91 12.31
C GLY A 336 -6.70 -34.69 11.17
N SER A 337 -6.62 -34.07 9.99
CA SER A 337 -5.98 -34.64 8.79
C SER A 337 -4.47 -34.79 8.98
N VAL A 338 -3.80 -33.82 9.60
CA VAL A 338 -2.37 -33.90 9.94
C VAL A 338 -2.13 -35.04 10.96
N HIS A 339 -2.94 -35.12 12.04
CA HIS A 339 -2.85 -36.22 13.01
C HIS A 339 -3.00 -37.59 12.34
N LEU A 340 -3.95 -37.71 11.40
CA LEU A 340 -4.13 -38.93 10.62
C LEU A 340 -2.87 -39.28 9.81
N ARG A 341 -2.23 -38.31 9.17
CA ARG A 341 -1.01 -38.50 8.38
C ARG A 341 0.17 -38.98 9.20
N VAL A 342 0.27 -38.58 10.46
CA VAL A 342 1.31 -39.03 11.38
C VAL A 342 0.88 -40.26 12.21
N ASN A 343 -0.23 -40.91 11.83
CA ASN A 343 -0.79 -42.09 12.46
C ASN A 343 -1.21 -41.91 13.94
N GLN A 344 -1.58 -40.69 14.32
CA GLN A 344 -2.16 -40.36 15.63
C GLN A 344 -3.68 -40.43 15.50
N LEU A 345 -4.19 -41.69 15.44
CA LEU A 345 -5.60 -41.93 15.12
C LEU A 345 -6.55 -41.45 16.20
N ASP A 346 -6.16 -41.56 17.48
CA ASP A 346 -7.03 -41.15 18.59
C ASP A 346 -7.16 -39.65 18.67
N GLU A 347 -6.07 -38.89 18.44
CA GLU A 347 -6.05 -37.44 18.35
C GLU A 347 -6.85 -36.95 17.12
N ALA A 348 -6.71 -37.63 15.99
CA ALA A 348 -7.48 -37.33 14.78
C ALA A 348 -9.00 -37.50 15.07
N ILE A 349 -9.41 -38.62 15.67
CA ILE A 349 -10.80 -38.88 16.03
C ILE A 349 -11.35 -37.79 16.95
N ALA A 350 -10.62 -37.46 18.03
CA ALA A 350 -11.05 -36.44 18.98
C ALA A 350 -11.21 -35.08 18.29
N THR A 351 -10.28 -34.73 17.36
CA THR A 351 -10.30 -33.46 16.64
C THR A 351 -11.48 -33.40 15.66
N PHE A 352 -11.76 -34.45 14.89
CA PHE A 352 -12.93 -34.51 14.02
C PHE A 352 -14.24 -34.49 14.79
N GLN A 353 -14.33 -35.15 15.95
CA GLN A 353 -15.49 -35.08 16.81
C GLN A 353 -15.73 -33.64 17.32
N LYS A 354 -14.66 -32.94 17.70
CA LYS A 354 -14.75 -31.51 18.05
C LYS A 354 -15.27 -30.69 16.91
N ALA A 355 -14.72 -30.85 15.69
CA ALA A 355 -15.19 -30.14 14.48
C ALA A 355 -16.70 -30.39 14.22
N ILE A 356 -17.15 -31.64 14.34
CA ILE A 356 -18.57 -32.00 14.18
C ILE A 356 -19.44 -31.37 15.27
N SER A 357 -18.95 -31.29 16.52
CA SER A 357 -19.70 -30.65 17.62
C SER A 357 -19.90 -29.14 17.39
N MET A 358 -19.04 -28.52 16.61
CA MET A 358 -19.10 -27.08 16.24
C MET A 358 -19.92 -26.85 14.98
N ASN A 359 -19.84 -27.75 14.02
CA ASN A 359 -20.63 -27.73 12.80
C ASN A 359 -21.05 -29.13 12.39
N ASP A 360 -22.27 -29.54 12.75
CA ASP A 360 -22.84 -30.86 12.46
C ASP A 360 -23.25 -31.04 10.98
N GLN A 361 -23.11 -30.00 10.15
CA GLN A 361 -23.33 -30.05 8.70
C GLN A 361 -22.02 -30.22 7.90
N TYR A 362 -20.87 -30.34 8.59
CA TYR A 362 -19.57 -30.39 7.90
C TYR A 362 -19.26 -31.84 7.43
N ALA A 363 -19.70 -32.17 6.21
CA ALA A 363 -19.64 -33.51 5.61
C ALA A 363 -18.24 -34.15 5.65
N ALA A 364 -17.18 -33.35 5.36
CA ALA A 364 -15.80 -33.85 5.33
C ALA A 364 -15.34 -34.34 6.71
N ALA A 365 -15.78 -33.71 7.82
CA ALA A 365 -15.41 -34.15 9.17
C ALA A 365 -15.98 -35.55 9.47
N TYR A 366 -17.22 -35.84 9.09
CA TYR A 366 -17.80 -37.18 9.23
C TYR A 366 -17.06 -38.21 8.36
N ARG A 367 -16.74 -37.88 7.12
CA ARG A 367 -15.96 -38.78 6.25
C ARG A 367 -14.60 -39.08 6.85
N MET A 368 -13.87 -38.10 7.35
CA MET A 368 -12.55 -38.28 7.95
C MET A 368 -12.61 -39.03 9.29
N LEU A 369 -13.61 -38.76 10.13
CA LEU A 369 -13.87 -39.50 11.35
C LEU A 369 -14.14 -40.97 11.06
N GLY A 370 -15.03 -41.24 10.13
CA GLY A 370 -15.33 -42.60 9.68
C GLY A 370 -14.09 -43.34 9.14
N TYR A 371 -13.24 -42.62 8.39
CA TYR A 371 -12.00 -43.19 7.87
C TYR A 371 -11.02 -43.58 9.02
N CYS A 372 -10.84 -42.73 10.01
CA CYS A 372 -10.02 -43.04 11.19
C CYS A 372 -10.56 -44.26 11.94
N GLN A 373 -11.88 -44.36 12.13
CA GLN A 373 -12.53 -45.48 12.79
C GLN A 373 -12.37 -46.78 11.99
N ALA A 374 -12.48 -46.72 10.67
CA ALA A 374 -12.23 -47.88 9.81
C ALA A 374 -10.78 -48.38 9.91
N LEU A 375 -9.81 -47.51 10.02
CA LEU A 375 -8.40 -47.86 10.27
C LEU A 375 -8.20 -48.51 11.65
N GLN A 376 -9.06 -48.19 12.62
CA GLN A 376 -9.09 -48.85 13.92
C GLN A 376 -9.94 -50.14 13.94
N ASN A 377 -10.43 -50.62 12.78
CA ASN A 377 -11.35 -51.77 12.64
C ASN A 377 -12.72 -51.57 13.33
N LYS A 378 -13.13 -50.33 13.60
CA LYS A 378 -14.45 -49.95 14.12
C LYS A 378 -15.43 -49.74 13.00
N ASN A 379 -15.66 -50.78 12.17
CA ASN A 379 -16.38 -50.63 10.91
C ASN A 379 -17.84 -50.19 11.06
N LYS A 380 -18.50 -50.58 12.15
CA LYS A 380 -19.90 -50.18 12.38
C LYS A 380 -20.03 -48.67 12.58
N GLU A 381 -19.18 -48.11 13.42
CA GLU A 381 -19.13 -46.66 13.66
C GLU A 381 -18.68 -45.90 12.43
N ALA A 382 -17.67 -46.43 11.71
CA ALA A 382 -17.19 -45.87 10.47
C ALA A 382 -18.31 -45.75 9.42
N CYS A 383 -19.10 -46.84 9.24
CA CYS A 383 -20.20 -46.85 8.27
C CYS A 383 -21.33 -45.89 8.66
N ALA A 384 -21.60 -45.69 9.95
CA ALA A 384 -22.56 -44.66 10.37
C ALA A 384 -22.12 -43.26 10.00
N ASN A 385 -20.84 -42.94 10.21
CA ASN A 385 -20.27 -41.64 9.84
C ASN A 385 -20.17 -41.46 8.31
N PHE A 386 -19.82 -42.49 7.54
CA PHE A 386 -19.85 -42.43 6.07
C PHE A 386 -21.26 -42.20 5.52
N ALA A 387 -22.28 -42.85 6.11
CA ALA A 387 -23.68 -42.62 5.76
C ALA A 387 -24.09 -41.16 6.00
N LYS A 388 -23.65 -40.58 7.13
CA LYS A 388 -23.93 -39.19 7.45
C LYS A 388 -23.22 -38.24 6.53
N ALA A 389 -21.94 -38.49 6.17
CA ALA A 389 -21.21 -37.70 5.19
C ALA A 389 -21.92 -37.71 3.83
N LYS A 390 -22.41 -38.86 3.40
CA LYS A 390 -23.18 -39.01 2.15
C LYS A 390 -24.50 -38.24 2.18
N GLU A 391 -25.23 -38.32 3.31
CA GLU A 391 -26.48 -37.56 3.54
C GLU A 391 -26.23 -36.05 3.38
N LEU A 392 -25.06 -35.57 3.87
CA LEU A 392 -24.63 -34.18 3.77
C LEU A 392 -24.01 -33.79 2.40
N GLY A 393 -24.06 -34.71 1.42
CA GLY A 393 -23.65 -34.42 0.05
C GLY A 393 -22.19 -34.72 -0.30
N ASP A 394 -21.42 -35.39 0.58
CA ASP A 394 -20.05 -35.81 0.24
C ASP A 394 -20.06 -36.99 -0.74
N THR A 395 -19.69 -36.73 -1.97
CA THR A 395 -19.64 -37.76 -3.05
C THR A 395 -18.36 -38.58 -2.99
N VAL A 396 -17.31 -38.13 -2.34
CA VAL A 396 -16.02 -38.82 -2.21
C VAL A 396 -16.14 -40.03 -1.29
N VAL A 397 -17.11 -40.01 -0.36
CA VAL A 397 -17.33 -41.07 0.62
C VAL A 397 -17.80 -42.40 0.02
N ASP A 398 -18.36 -42.43 -1.20
CA ASP A 398 -18.91 -43.64 -1.82
C ASP A 398 -17.87 -44.75 -1.93
N GLN A 399 -16.64 -44.42 -2.28
CA GLN A 399 -15.55 -45.39 -2.34
C GLN A 399 -15.20 -46.02 -0.99
N LEU A 400 -15.31 -45.21 0.08
CA LEU A 400 -15.05 -45.69 1.43
C LEU A 400 -16.18 -46.60 1.92
N ILE A 401 -17.43 -46.28 1.62
CA ILE A 401 -18.59 -47.15 1.91
C ILE A 401 -18.42 -48.49 1.19
N GLU A 402 -18.09 -48.47 -0.07
CA GLU A 402 -17.87 -49.71 -0.85
C GLU A 402 -16.76 -50.59 -0.23
N LYS A 403 -15.70 -49.97 0.27
CA LYS A 403 -14.53 -50.64 0.81
C LYS A 403 -14.76 -51.20 2.23
N TYR A 404 -15.42 -50.45 3.10
CA TYR A 404 -15.45 -50.72 4.54
C TYR A 404 -16.82 -51.15 5.06
N CYS A 405 -17.90 -50.97 4.33
CA CYS A 405 -19.27 -51.19 4.78
C CYS A 405 -19.98 -52.38 4.10
N LYS A 406 -19.21 -53.37 3.68
CA LYS A 406 -19.76 -54.62 3.12
C LYS A 406 -20.10 -55.57 4.23
#